data_73636c6764340aa99a8c45ac24d11837
#
_entry.id   73636c6764340aa99a8c45ac24d11837
#
_cell.length_a   1.000
_cell.length_b   1.000
_cell.length_c   1.000
_cell.angle_alpha   90.00
_cell.angle_beta   90.00
_cell.angle_gamma   90.00
#
_symmetry.space_group_name_H-M   'P 1'
#
loop_
_entity.id
_entity.type
_entity.pdbx_description
1 polymer ?
#
loop_
_entity_poly.entity_id
_entity_poly.type
_entity_poly.pdbx_seq_one_letter_code
_entity_poly.pdbx_strand_id
1 'polypeptide(L)'
;MPLRAANPSLEQSLMPARHVPIIGIPTCMRTVNERVFHGVNERYPNAVIDATGCLPILIPAIGSRVDVCVMLDRLDGLLLTGSPSNVHPSHYGGEASHPKTMHDPERDATTLPLIREAVRRDLPILAICRGIQELNVALGGTLHQRVHELPGRLNHRSRKDSPDGPYGPAHSVALSPTGLLASLAGTTEVMVNSLHSQGIDRPGPTLRVEAIAPDGQIEAVSLPAARFVVGVQWHPEYKVLENPLSRALFAMFAQACHYAPFAGVAVATRAA
;
A
#
# COMPACT_ATOMS: atom_id res chain seq x y z
N MET A 1 -41.70 -36.69 -37.32
CA MET A 1 -41.54 -35.72 -36.26
C MET A 1 -40.11 -35.25 -36.26
N PRO A 2 -39.82 -33.99 -36.55
CA PRO A 2 -38.44 -33.49 -36.53
C PRO A 2 -38.00 -33.18 -35.10
N LEU A 3 -36.79 -33.63 -34.76
CA LEU A 3 -36.07 -33.32 -33.51
C LEU A 3 -35.87 -31.80 -33.38
N ARG A 4 -36.33 -31.24 -32.26
CA ARG A 4 -36.08 -29.83 -31.91
C ARG A 4 -34.58 -29.61 -31.78
N ALA A 5 -34.05 -28.65 -32.52
CA ALA A 5 -32.70 -28.13 -32.39
C ALA A 5 -32.50 -27.60 -30.96
N ALA A 6 -31.41 -27.99 -30.34
CA ALA A 6 -30.99 -27.47 -29.02
C ALA A 6 -30.70 -25.97 -29.16
N ASN A 7 -31.21 -25.20 -28.21
CA ASN A 7 -31.08 -23.75 -28.15
C ASN A 7 -29.65 -23.37 -27.69
N PRO A 8 -28.82 -22.71 -28.52
CA PRO A 8 -27.43 -22.39 -28.18
C PRO A 8 -27.27 -21.31 -27.08
N SER A 9 -28.37 -20.74 -26.57
CA SER A 9 -28.33 -19.66 -25.59
C SER A 9 -28.19 -20.10 -24.12
N LEU A 10 -28.18 -21.41 -23.79
CA LEU A 10 -28.06 -21.92 -22.43
C LEU A 10 -26.63 -22.35 -22.05
N GLU A 11 -25.72 -22.54 -23.01
CA GLU A 11 -24.34 -22.93 -22.72
C GLU A 11 -23.41 -21.74 -22.36
N GLN A 12 -23.80 -20.49 -22.67
CA GLN A 12 -23.04 -19.29 -22.28
C GLN A 12 -23.22 -18.88 -20.82
N SER A 13 -24.09 -19.54 -20.06
CA SER A 13 -24.46 -19.15 -18.69
C SER A 13 -23.66 -19.87 -17.59
N LEU A 14 -22.65 -20.70 -17.91
CA LEU A 14 -21.89 -21.52 -16.95
C LEU A 14 -20.37 -21.25 -16.93
N MET A 15 -19.91 -20.14 -17.47
CA MET A 15 -18.56 -19.68 -17.14
C MET A 15 -18.56 -19.27 -15.66
N PRO A 16 -17.68 -19.85 -14.81
CA PRO A 16 -17.56 -19.35 -13.44
C PRO A 16 -17.28 -17.85 -13.51
N ALA A 17 -18.08 -17.06 -12.79
CA ALA A 17 -17.85 -15.63 -12.69
C ALA A 17 -16.37 -15.40 -12.38
N ARG A 18 -15.65 -14.67 -13.26
CA ARG A 18 -14.23 -14.37 -12.98
C ARG A 18 -14.18 -13.65 -11.64
N HIS A 19 -13.52 -14.28 -10.68
CA HIS A 19 -13.29 -13.65 -9.38
C HIS A 19 -12.44 -12.39 -9.62
N VAL A 20 -13.05 -11.22 -9.44
CA VAL A 20 -12.35 -9.93 -9.45
C VAL A 20 -11.84 -9.69 -8.04
N PRO A 21 -10.52 -9.62 -7.82
CA PRO A 21 -9.99 -9.41 -6.48
C PRO A 21 -10.46 -8.11 -5.84
N ILE A 22 -10.72 -8.14 -4.54
CA ILE A 22 -11.16 -6.99 -3.75
C ILE A 22 -9.96 -6.42 -2.99
N ILE A 23 -9.62 -5.16 -3.28
CA ILE A 23 -8.51 -4.45 -2.65
C ILE A 23 -9.05 -3.50 -1.60
N GLY A 24 -8.71 -3.75 -0.35
CA GLY A 24 -9.03 -2.86 0.77
C GLY A 24 -8.11 -1.63 0.79
N ILE A 25 -8.69 -0.43 0.88
CA ILE A 25 -7.96 0.84 0.93
C ILE A 25 -8.35 1.58 2.21
N PRO A 26 -7.50 1.57 3.26
CA PRO A 26 -7.77 2.34 4.47
C PRO A 26 -7.83 3.84 4.19
N THR A 27 -8.85 4.50 4.78
CA THR A 27 -9.12 5.92 4.63
C THR A 27 -8.38 6.76 5.68
N CYS A 28 -8.34 8.08 5.44
CA CYS A 28 -8.00 9.08 6.45
C CYS A 28 -9.26 9.71 7.01
N MET A 29 -9.19 10.20 8.24
CA MET A 29 -10.19 11.12 8.76
C MET A 29 -9.96 12.54 8.21
N ARG A 30 -11.04 13.20 7.81
CA ARG A 30 -11.05 14.58 7.30
C ARG A 30 -12.22 15.35 7.90
N THR A 31 -11.94 16.52 8.41
CA THR A 31 -13.02 17.44 8.84
C THR A 31 -13.26 18.48 7.74
N VAL A 32 -14.47 18.50 7.20
CA VAL A 32 -14.91 19.46 6.19
C VAL A 32 -16.22 20.07 6.67
N ASN A 33 -16.25 21.38 6.82
CA ASN A 33 -17.43 22.11 7.34
C ASN A 33 -17.96 21.48 8.64
N GLU A 34 -17.08 21.28 9.63
CA GLU A 34 -17.37 20.72 10.95
C GLU A 34 -17.89 19.26 10.95
N ARG A 35 -17.92 18.61 9.80
CA ARG A 35 -18.31 17.20 9.66
C ARG A 35 -17.10 16.32 9.41
N VAL A 36 -17.09 15.15 10.04
CA VAL A 36 -16.04 14.15 9.85
C VAL A 36 -16.39 13.27 8.66
N PHE A 37 -15.43 13.12 7.75
CA PHE A 37 -15.49 12.23 6.59
C PHE A 37 -14.34 11.24 6.64
N HIS A 38 -14.60 10.05 6.12
CA HIS A 38 -13.57 9.05 5.82
C HIS A 38 -13.31 9.07 4.33
N GLY A 39 -12.08 9.31 3.92
CA GLY A 39 -11.76 9.42 2.49
C GLY A 39 -10.30 9.19 2.15
N VAL A 40 -10.07 8.94 0.87
CA VAL A 40 -8.74 8.86 0.24
C VAL A 40 -8.69 9.79 -0.97
N ASN A 41 -7.48 10.09 -1.44
CA ASN A 41 -7.35 10.76 -2.73
C ASN A 41 -7.79 9.79 -3.84
N GLU A 42 -8.57 10.30 -4.81
CA GLU A 42 -9.14 9.53 -5.93
C GLU A 42 -8.09 8.77 -6.76
N ARG A 43 -6.84 9.23 -6.77
CA ARG A 43 -5.74 8.58 -7.52
C ARG A 43 -5.51 7.14 -7.10
N TYR A 44 -5.72 6.81 -5.82
CA TYR A 44 -5.50 5.45 -5.30
C TYR A 44 -6.54 4.46 -5.84
N PRO A 45 -7.86 4.68 -5.68
CA PRO A 45 -8.83 3.78 -6.27
C PRO A 45 -8.75 3.77 -7.81
N ASN A 46 -8.47 4.90 -8.48
CA ASN A 46 -8.28 4.93 -9.92
C ASN A 46 -7.08 4.08 -10.34
N ALA A 47 -5.92 4.19 -9.65
CA ALA A 47 -4.75 3.37 -9.96
C ALA A 47 -5.03 1.86 -9.77
N VAL A 48 -5.83 1.47 -8.77
CA VAL A 48 -6.27 0.07 -8.61
C VAL A 48 -7.10 -0.36 -9.83
N ILE A 49 -8.11 0.42 -10.23
CA ILE A 49 -8.96 0.08 -11.37
C ILE A 49 -8.14 0.02 -12.66
N ASP A 50 -7.38 1.07 -12.96
CA ASP A 50 -6.72 1.28 -14.24
C ASP A 50 -5.53 0.34 -14.47
N ALA A 51 -4.76 0.07 -13.41
CA ALA A 51 -3.53 -0.73 -13.52
C ALA A 51 -3.70 -2.20 -13.13
N THR A 52 -4.78 -2.57 -12.43
CA THR A 52 -4.97 -3.93 -11.92
C THR A 52 -6.26 -4.60 -12.39
N GLY A 53 -7.30 -3.83 -12.72
CA GLY A 53 -8.65 -4.34 -12.97
C GLY A 53 -9.35 -4.90 -11.72
N CYS A 54 -8.78 -4.72 -10.53
CA CYS A 54 -9.36 -5.15 -9.26
C CYS A 54 -10.44 -4.17 -8.76
N LEU A 55 -11.27 -4.60 -7.81
CA LEU A 55 -12.31 -3.79 -7.18
C LEU A 55 -11.77 -3.09 -5.93
N PRO A 56 -11.62 -1.75 -5.89
CA PRO A 56 -11.23 -1.04 -4.69
C PRO A 56 -12.41 -0.87 -3.73
N ILE A 57 -12.21 -1.19 -2.45
CA ILE A 57 -13.17 -0.97 -1.36
C ILE A 57 -12.52 -0.09 -0.29
N LEU A 58 -13.16 1.01 0.09
CA LEU A 58 -12.67 1.90 1.13
C LEU A 58 -12.94 1.32 2.53
N ILE A 59 -11.90 1.26 3.36
CA ILE A 59 -11.98 0.83 4.75
C ILE A 59 -12.01 2.10 5.62
N PRO A 60 -13.08 2.37 6.39
CA PRO A 60 -13.13 3.54 7.24
C PRO A 60 -12.09 3.45 8.38
N ALA A 61 -11.48 4.59 8.72
CA ALA A 61 -10.56 4.73 9.87
C ALA A 61 -11.39 4.79 11.17
N ILE A 62 -11.67 3.65 11.78
CA ILE A 62 -12.60 3.51 12.91
C ILE A 62 -11.96 2.83 14.14
N GLY A 63 -10.63 2.65 14.12
CA GLY A 63 -9.91 2.03 15.21
C GLY A 63 -10.37 0.60 15.51
N SER A 64 -10.47 0.26 16.77
CA SER A 64 -10.83 -1.09 17.25
C SER A 64 -12.33 -1.41 17.23
N ARG A 65 -13.16 -0.56 16.62
CA ARG A 65 -14.62 -0.78 16.58
C ARG A 65 -15.06 -1.93 15.68
N VAL A 66 -14.18 -2.39 14.80
CA VAL A 66 -14.42 -3.56 13.94
C VAL A 66 -13.24 -4.51 14.05
N ASP A 67 -13.52 -5.80 14.12
CA ASP A 67 -12.50 -6.84 14.11
C ASP A 67 -11.77 -6.87 12.75
N VAL A 68 -10.46 -6.70 12.79
CA VAL A 68 -9.60 -6.72 11.59
C VAL A 68 -9.67 -8.06 10.87
N CYS A 69 -9.91 -9.17 11.58
CA CYS A 69 -10.08 -10.49 10.98
C CYS A 69 -11.29 -10.53 10.05
N VAL A 70 -12.43 -9.98 10.50
CA VAL A 70 -13.66 -9.91 9.70
C VAL A 70 -13.48 -9.04 8.44
N MET A 71 -12.71 -7.95 8.54
CA MET A 71 -12.37 -7.14 7.37
C MET A 71 -11.52 -7.92 6.37
N LEU A 72 -10.43 -8.56 6.85
CA LEU A 72 -9.49 -9.28 6.00
C LEU A 72 -10.10 -10.53 5.35
N ASP A 73 -11.12 -11.15 5.95
CA ASP A 73 -11.85 -12.27 5.35
C ASP A 73 -12.60 -11.91 4.05
N ARG A 74 -12.71 -10.63 3.75
CA ARG A 74 -13.42 -10.11 2.57
C ARG A 74 -12.49 -9.50 1.52
N LEU A 75 -11.18 -9.55 1.75
CA LEU A 75 -10.19 -8.86 0.92
C LEU A 75 -9.18 -9.84 0.33
N ASP A 76 -8.77 -9.57 -0.88
CA ASP A 76 -7.72 -10.28 -1.59
C ASP A 76 -6.37 -9.54 -1.55
N GLY A 77 -6.37 -8.29 -1.10
CA GLY A 77 -5.17 -7.48 -0.91
C GLY A 77 -5.44 -6.15 -0.20
N LEU A 78 -4.38 -5.49 0.23
CA LEU A 78 -4.40 -4.16 0.85
C LEU A 78 -3.56 -3.16 0.07
N LEU A 79 -4.12 -1.98 -0.22
CA LEU A 79 -3.37 -0.81 -0.69
C LEU A 79 -3.34 0.24 0.43
N LEU A 80 -2.20 0.40 1.09
CA LEU A 80 -1.99 1.43 2.10
C LEU A 80 -1.58 2.73 1.43
N THR A 81 -2.36 3.79 1.64
CA THR A 81 -2.23 5.05 0.92
C THR A 81 -1.35 6.08 1.62
N GLY A 82 -0.85 7.05 0.87
CA GLY A 82 -0.29 8.28 1.43
C GLY A 82 -1.32 9.11 2.19
N SER A 83 -0.82 10.00 3.04
CA SER A 83 -1.59 10.98 3.81
C SER A 83 -0.71 12.15 4.21
N PRO A 84 -1.25 13.36 4.40
CA PRO A 84 -0.52 14.47 4.99
C PRO A 84 -0.26 14.30 6.50
N SER A 85 -0.94 13.36 7.18
CA SER A 85 -0.66 13.05 8.59
C SER A 85 0.54 12.12 8.74
N ASN A 86 1.29 12.28 9.83
CA ASN A 86 2.36 11.38 10.24
C ASN A 86 1.82 10.24 11.11
N VAL A 87 2.48 9.09 11.09
CA VAL A 87 2.28 8.05 12.11
C VAL A 87 2.70 8.62 13.46
N HIS A 88 1.86 8.44 14.50
CA HIS A 88 2.13 9.02 15.80
C HIS A 88 3.36 8.37 16.46
N PRO A 89 4.28 9.16 17.07
CA PRO A 89 5.55 8.64 17.57
C PRO A 89 5.43 7.63 18.71
N SER A 90 4.32 7.60 19.45
CA SER A 90 4.08 6.60 20.49
C SER A 90 4.06 5.16 19.95
N HIS A 91 3.81 4.96 18.64
CA HIS A 91 3.78 3.63 18.03
C HIS A 91 5.16 3.04 17.72
N TYR A 92 6.21 3.87 17.74
CA TYR A 92 7.60 3.44 17.46
C TYR A 92 8.63 3.96 18.47
N GLY A 93 8.17 4.46 19.64
CA GLY A 93 9.04 4.95 20.71
C GLY A 93 9.77 6.27 20.37
N GLY A 94 9.21 7.06 19.44
CA GLY A 94 9.77 8.34 19.05
C GLY A 94 9.48 9.45 20.08
N GLU A 95 10.27 10.53 20.01
CA GLU A 95 10.06 11.74 20.82
C GLU A 95 8.76 12.45 20.46
N ALA A 96 8.30 13.37 21.31
CA ALA A 96 7.12 14.18 21.05
C ALA A 96 7.21 14.92 19.71
N SER A 97 6.13 14.90 18.96
CA SER A 97 6.06 15.58 17.65
C SER A 97 6.09 17.11 17.80
N HIS A 98 6.58 17.76 16.76
CA HIS A 98 6.42 19.22 16.63
C HIS A 98 4.92 19.60 16.72
N PRO A 99 4.54 20.69 17.43
CA PRO A 99 3.13 21.05 17.71
C PRO A 99 2.24 21.19 16.46
N LYS A 100 2.82 21.46 15.28
CA LYS A 100 2.06 21.60 14.01
C LYS A 100 2.01 20.31 13.19
N THR A 101 2.51 19.19 13.71
CA THR A 101 2.46 17.91 13.01
C THR A 101 1.04 17.36 13.05
N MET A 102 0.51 17.05 11.88
CA MET A 102 -0.80 16.40 11.78
C MET A 102 -0.66 14.91 12.09
N HIS A 103 -1.56 14.39 12.91
CA HIS A 103 -1.73 12.97 13.18
C HIS A 103 -3.16 12.53 12.86
N ASP A 104 -3.33 11.23 12.64
CA ASP A 104 -4.63 10.59 12.44
C ASP A 104 -4.68 9.32 13.34
N PRO A 105 -5.02 9.48 14.63
CA PRO A 105 -5.02 8.39 15.59
C PRO A 105 -5.98 7.25 15.22
N GLU A 106 -7.12 7.56 14.63
CA GLU A 106 -8.09 6.55 14.20
C GLU A 106 -7.55 5.72 13.03
N ARG A 107 -6.81 6.37 12.12
CA ARG A 107 -6.12 5.66 11.05
C ARG A 107 -5.01 4.76 11.61
N ASP A 108 -4.17 5.25 12.52
CA ASP A 108 -3.13 4.45 13.15
C ASP A 108 -3.73 3.24 13.89
N ALA A 109 -4.79 3.47 14.66
CA ALA A 109 -5.50 2.43 15.40
C ALA A 109 -6.18 1.39 14.49
N THR A 110 -6.52 1.76 13.24
CA THR A 110 -7.08 0.85 12.24
C THR A 110 -5.98 0.12 11.48
N THR A 111 -5.00 0.86 10.92
CA THR A 111 -4.05 0.31 9.96
C THR A 111 -2.96 -0.55 10.58
N LEU A 112 -2.44 -0.18 11.76
CA LEU A 112 -1.34 -0.94 12.36
C LEU A 112 -1.72 -2.39 12.72
N PRO A 113 -2.88 -2.67 13.37
CA PRO A 113 -3.31 -4.05 13.59
C PRO A 113 -3.72 -4.75 12.28
N LEU A 114 -4.33 -4.01 11.33
CA LEU A 114 -4.71 -4.56 10.02
C LEU A 114 -3.49 -5.07 9.25
N ILE A 115 -2.39 -4.31 9.23
CA ILE A 115 -1.13 -4.70 8.59
C ILE A 115 -0.54 -5.96 9.23
N ARG A 116 -0.45 -6.02 10.57
CA ARG A 116 0.11 -7.18 11.28
C ARG A 116 -0.66 -8.45 10.95
N GLU A 117 -1.99 -8.38 10.97
CA GLU A 117 -2.84 -9.53 10.68
C GLU A 117 -2.79 -9.90 9.18
N ALA A 118 -2.74 -8.92 8.26
CA ALA A 118 -2.58 -9.17 6.83
C ALA A 118 -1.26 -9.89 6.52
N VAL A 119 -0.15 -9.46 7.13
CA VAL A 119 1.16 -10.12 7.00
C VAL A 119 1.11 -11.55 7.56
N ARG A 120 0.48 -11.76 8.72
CA ARG A 120 0.31 -13.09 9.32
C ARG A 120 -0.46 -14.06 8.40
N ARG A 121 -1.40 -13.53 7.61
CA ARG A 121 -2.22 -14.29 6.64
C ARG A 121 -1.58 -14.42 5.25
N ASP A 122 -0.39 -13.86 5.06
CA ASP A 122 0.24 -13.75 3.74
C ASP A 122 -0.66 -13.04 2.70
N LEU A 123 -1.47 -12.06 3.16
CA LEU A 123 -2.28 -11.23 2.27
C LEU A 123 -1.39 -10.20 1.57
N PRO A 124 -1.48 -10.05 0.24
CA PRO A 124 -0.69 -9.07 -0.50
C PRO A 124 -0.91 -7.63 -0.02
N ILE A 125 0.19 -6.88 0.16
CA ILE A 125 0.18 -5.48 0.58
C ILE A 125 1.04 -4.64 -0.36
N LEU A 126 0.46 -3.59 -0.92
CA LEU A 126 1.18 -2.48 -1.54
C LEU A 126 1.05 -1.24 -0.65
N ALA A 127 2.18 -0.70 -0.17
CA ALA A 127 2.21 0.40 0.78
C ALA A 127 2.88 1.64 0.16
N ILE A 128 2.17 2.79 0.12
CA ILE A 128 2.59 3.99 -0.59
C ILE A 128 2.74 5.17 0.39
N CYS A 129 3.87 5.85 0.37
CA CYS A 129 4.20 7.06 1.14
C CYS A 129 3.95 6.85 2.66
N ARG A 130 2.88 7.39 3.24
CA ARG A 130 2.53 7.08 4.63
C ARG A 130 2.31 5.60 4.87
N GLY A 131 1.82 4.86 3.87
CA GLY A 131 1.62 3.42 3.96
C GLY A 131 2.90 2.62 4.21
N ILE A 132 4.04 2.97 3.60
CA ILE A 132 5.33 2.31 3.90
C ILE A 132 5.77 2.59 5.35
N GLN A 133 5.46 3.79 5.87
CA GLN A 133 5.76 4.17 7.25
C GLN A 133 4.92 3.37 8.24
N GLU A 134 3.62 3.19 7.96
CA GLU A 134 2.71 2.31 8.71
C GLU A 134 3.20 0.85 8.68
N LEU A 135 3.58 0.35 7.50
CA LEU A 135 4.15 -1.00 7.33
C LEU A 135 5.41 -1.19 8.17
N ASN A 136 6.33 -0.24 8.11
CA ASN A 136 7.58 -0.27 8.87
C ASN A 136 7.32 -0.32 10.38
N VAL A 137 6.46 0.56 10.90
CA VAL A 137 6.09 0.62 12.33
C VAL A 137 5.35 -0.64 12.76
N ALA A 138 4.41 -1.13 11.96
CA ALA A 138 3.67 -2.35 12.28
C ALA A 138 4.59 -3.57 12.43
N LEU A 139 5.74 -3.58 11.72
CA LEU A 139 6.75 -4.64 11.76
C LEU A 139 7.96 -4.31 12.65
N GLY A 140 7.85 -3.31 13.54
CA GLY A 140 8.83 -3.03 14.59
C GLY A 140 9.97 -2.08 14.19
N GLY A 141 9.83 -1.36 13.09
CA GLY A 141 10.76 -0.31 12.67
C GLY A 141 10.47 1.04 13.34
N THR A 142 11.37 2.02 13.10
CA THR A 142 11.27 3.40 13.61
C THR A 142 11.26 4.41 12.46
N LEU A 143 10.86 5.66 12.76
CA LEU A 143 10.72 6.72 11.78
C LEU A 143 11.45 7.99 12.22
N HIS A 144 12.09 8.66 11.25
CA HIS A 144 12.43 10.08 11.35
C HIS A 144 11.15 10.90 11.15
N GLN A 145 10.82 11.75 12.12
CA GLN A 145 9.60 12.58 12.03
C GLN A 145 9.69 13.66 10.96
N ARG A 146 10.89 14.18 10.70
CA ARG A 146 11.16 15.31 9.80
C ARG A 146 12.52 15.12 9.13
N VAL A 147 12.56 14.30 8.07
CA VAL A 147 13.79 13.94 7.35
C VAL A 147 14.58 15.20 6.90
N HIS A 148 13.89 16.21 6.40
CA HIS A 148 14.49 17.45 5.89
C HIS A 148 15.17 18.34 6.95
N GLU A 149 15.06 18.00 8.25
CA GLU A 149 15.75 18.69 9.35
C GLU A 149 17.00 17.95 9.81
N LEU A 150 17.22 16.74 9.32
CA LEU A 150 18.41 15.98 9.66
C LEU A 150 19.63 16.48 8.86
N PRO A 151 20.82 16.55 9.46
CA PRO A 151 22.03 16.95 8.78
C PRO A 151 22.32 16.09 7.54
N GLY A 152 22.60 16.73 6.41
CA GLY A 152 22.96 16.05 5.16
C GLY A 152 21.80 15.41 4.40
N ARG A 153 20.55 15.54 4.88
CA ARG A 153 19.37 15.02 4.18
C ARG A 153 18.83 16.01 3.15
N LEU A 154 18.27 15.46 2.09
CA LEU A 154 17.53 16.21 1.09
C LEU A 154 16.19 16.71 1.64
N ASN A 155 15.61 17.68 0.94
CA ASN A 155 14.24 18.09 1.23
C ASN A 155 13.26 17.23 0.44
N HIS A 156 12.79 16.15 1.06
CA HIS A 156 11.86 15.18 0.48
C HIS A 156 10.41 15.69 0.38
N ARG A 157 10.14 16.90 0.79
CA ARG A 157 8.83 17.52 0.65
C ARG A 157 8.59 17.95 -0.80
N SER A 158 7.32 18.05 -1.16
CA SER A 158 6.88 18.45 -2.50
C SER A 158 7.60 19.72 -3.01
N ARG A 159 8.07 19.65 -4.25
CA ARG A 159 8.63 20.80 -4.99
C ARG A 159 7.50 21.61 -5.62
N LYS A 160 7.45 22.91 -5.32
CA LYS A 160 6.43 23.82 -5.89
C LYS A 160 6.79 24.30 -7.29
N ASP A 161 8.05 24.20 -7.66
CA ASP A 161 8.66 24.70 -8.89
C ASP A 161 8.80 23.66 -10.01
N SER A 162 8.26 22.46 -9.81
CA SER A 162 8.26 21.43 -10.85
C SER A 162 7.22 21.73 -11.94
N PRO A 163 7.56 21.62 -13.24
CA PRO A 163 6.59 21.74 -14.34
C PRO A 163 5.42 20.76 -14.24
N ASP A 164 5.68 19.56 -13.71
CA ASP A 164 4.67 18.52 -13.46
C ASP A 164 3.94 18.69 -12.12
N GLY A 165 4.12 19.85 -11.47
CA GLY A 165 3.58 20.13 -10.15
C GLY A 165 4.23 19.29 -9.04
N PRO A 166 3.55 19.11 -7.90
CA PRO A 166 4.13 18.48 -6.72
C PRO A 166 4.51 17.00 -6.90
N TYR A 167 4.02 16.34 -7.94
CA TYR A 167 4.28 14.93 -8.24
C TYR A 167 5.32 14.73 -9.37
N GLY A 168 5.95 15.80 -9.84
CA GLY A 168 7.04 15.70 -10.81
C GLY A 168 8.28 15.01 -10.23
N PRO A 169 9.24 14.58 -11.11
CA PRO A 169 10.49 13.95 -10.69
C PRO A 169 11.26 14.82 -9.68
N ALA A 170 11.74 14.21 -8.60
CA ALA A 170 12.43 14.91 -7.51
C ALA A 170 13.90 14.50 -7.37
N HIS A 171 14.19 13.21 -7.26
CA HIS A 171 15.54 12.66 -7.12
C HIS A 171 15.60 11.22 -7.64
N SER A 172 16.81 10.73 -7.93
CA SER A 172 17.02 9.33 -8.20
C SER A 172 17.01 8.50 -6.91
N VAL A 173 16.74 7.21 -7.03
CA VAL A 173 16.95 6.22 -5.98
C VAL A 173 17.75 5.04 -6.52
N ALA A 174 18.75 4.60 -5.74
CA ALA A 174 19.48 3.38 -6.01
C ALA A 174 18.65 2.17 -5.55
N LEU A 175 18.34 1.27 -6.49
CA LEU A 175 17.63 0.01 -6.21
C LEU A 175 18.62 -1.09 -5.81
N SER A 176 18.23 -1.93 -4.86
CA SER A 176 19.00 -3.11 -4.49
C SER A 176 19.18 -4.02 -5.72
N PRO A 177 20.41 -4.33 -6.18
CA PRO A 177 20.62 -5.07 -7.43
C PRO A 177 19.96 -6.46 -7.48
N THR A 178 19.79 -7.10 -6.34
CA THR A 178 19.11 -8.40 -6.19
C THR A 178 17.69 -8.26 -5.66
N GLY A 179 17.19 -7.02 -5.63
CA GLY A 179 15.88 -6.68 -5.10
C GLY A 179 14.76 -6.88 -6.11
N LEU A 180 13.53 -6.92 -5.58
CA LEU A 180 12.31 -7.02 -6.38
C LEU A 180 12.18 -5.83 -7.33
N LEU A 181 12.43 -4.60 -6.82
CA LEU A 181 12.21 -3.39 -7.60
C LEU A 181 13.23 -3.26 -8.75
N ALA A 182 14.49 -3.67 -8.56
CA ALA A 182 15.49 -3.70 -9.63
C ALA A 182 15.09 -4.71 -10.73
N SER A 183 14.56 -5.87 -10.33
CA SER A 183 14.04 -6.87 -11.28
C SER A 183 12.86 -6.32 -12.10
N LEU A 184 11.93 -5.59 -11.46
CA LEU A 184 10.79 -4.96 -12.14
C LEU A 184 11.19 -3.81 -13.05
N ALA A 185 12.17 -3.00 -12.63
CA ALA A 185 12.63 -1.84 -13.38
C ALA A 185 13.57 -2.20 -14.54
N GLY A 186 14.25 -3.34 -14.47
CA GLY A 186 15.32 -3.72 -15.39
C GLY A 186 16.58 -2.82 -15.26
N THR A 187 16.70 -2.09 -14.15
CA THR A 187 17.81 -1.17 -13.86
C THR A 187 18.00 -1.07 -12.35
N THR A 188 19.17 -0.56 -11.93
CA THR A 188 19.49 -0.34 -10.51
C THR A 188 19.34 1.13 -10.08
N GLU A 189 18.86 2.01 -10.96
CA GLU A 189 18.59 3.42 -10.63
C GLU A 189 17.32 3.87 -11.36
N VAL A 190 16.45 4.59 -10.64
CA VAL A 190 15.22 5.17 -11.19
C VAL A 190 14.96 6.56 -10.60
N MET A 191 14.32 7.42 -11.38
CA MET A 191 13.87 8.73 -10.92
C MET A 191 12.48 8.61 -10.29
N VAL A 192 12.28 9.21 -9.10
CA VAL A 192 11.01 9.18 -8.37
C VAL A 192 10.52 10.58 -7.99
N ASN A 193 9.23 10.71 -7.72
CA ASN A 193 8.67 11.89 -7.06
C ASN A 193 8.87 11.81 -5.53
N SER A 194 8.72 12.93 -4.82
CA SER A 194 8.93 12.96 -3.38
C SER A 194 8.05 14.03 -2.70
N LEU A 195 7.20 13.58 -1.76
CA LEU A 195 6.20 14.42 -1.11
C LEU A 195 6.03 14.07 0.38
N HIS A 196 7.12 13.79 1.11
CA HIS A 196 7.03 13.34 2.50
C HIS A 196 7.95 14.13 3.44
N SER A 197 7.55 14.25 4.71
CA SER A 197 8.37 14.78 5.81
C SER A 197 8.89 13.65 6.69
N GLN A 198 8.02 12.69 7.01
CA GLN A 198 8.35 11.50 7.78
C GLN A 198 8.96 10.44 6.85
N GLY A 199 9.92 9.66 7.34
CA GLY A 199 10.56 8.60 6.57
C GLY A 199 11.13 7.51 7.48
N ILE A 200 11.51 6.38 6.94
CA ILE A 200 12.10 5.27 7.70
C ILE A 200 13.45 5.70 8.27
N ASP A 201 13.62 5.51 9.57
CA ASP A 201 14.89 5.60 10.31
C ASP A 201 15.54 4.22 10.35
N ARG A 202 14.94 3.28 11.06
CA ARG A 202 15.38 1.88 11.14
C ARG A 202 14.27 0.99 10.55
N PRO A 203 14.59 0.15 9.56
CA PRO A 203 13.60 -0.77 9.01
C PRO A 203 13.21 -1.83 10.03
N GLY A 204 11.98 -2.31 9.96
CA GLY A 204 11.51 -3.46 10.71
C GLY A 204 12.42 -4.67 10.46
N PRO A 205 12.71 -5.51 11.47
CA PRO A 205 13.78 -6.53 11.39
C PRO A 205 13.57 -7.59 10.30
N THR A 206 12.34 -7.74 9.80
CA THR A 206 12.01 -8.68 8.72
C THR A 206 11.96 -8.03 7.34
N LEU A 207 12.07 -6.70 7.28
CA LEU A 207 12.03 -5.95 6.04
C LEU A 207 13.42 -5.88 5.38
N ARG A 208 13.46 -6.08 4.08
CA ARG A 208 14.62 -5.84 3.22
C ARG A 208 14.49 -4.45 2.58
N VAL A 209 15.58 -3.69 2.60
CA VAL A 209 15.66 -2.42 1.88
C VAL A 209 15.77 -2.68 0.39
N GLU A 210 14.87 -2.09 -0.38
CA GLU A 210 14.78 -2.23 -1.84
C GLU A 210 15.31 -0.97 -2.58
N ALA A 211 15.21 0.21 -1.96
CA ALA A 211 15.67 1.46 -2.56
C ALA A 211 16.19 2.46 -1.52
N ILE A 212 17.23 3.22 -1.90
CA ILE A 212 17.83 4.27 -1.07
C ILE A 212 18.05 5.53 -1.93
N ALA A 213 17.68 6.69 -1.37
CA ALA A 213 17.96 8.00 -1.96
C ALA A 213 19.45 8.38 -1.81
N PRO A 214 19.97 9.38 -2.58
CA PRO A 214 21.38 9.78 -2.53
C PRO A 214 21.85 10.28 -1.17
N ASP A 215 20.94 10.75 -0.32
CA ASP A 215 21.19 11.20 1.05
C ASP A 215 21.10 10.07 2.09
N GLY A 216 20.91 8.82 1.65
CA GLY A 216 20.78 7.65 2.50
C GLY A 216 19.38 7.44 3.09
N GLN A 217 18.33 8.20 2.68
CA GLN A 217 16.97 7.93 3.09
C GLN A 217 16.46 6.63 2.45
N ILE A 218 15.86 5.75 3.27
CA ILE A 218 15.21 4.51 2.77
C ILE A 218 13.93 4.90 2.05
N GLU A 219 13.83 4.53 0.80
CA GLU A 219 12.75 4.89 -0.11
C GLU A 219 11.86 3.70 -0.50
N ALA A 220 12.32 2.46 -0.29
CA ALA A 220 11.48 1.28 -0.48
C ALA A 220 11.94 0.11 0.39
N VAL A 221 10.97 -0.72 0.76
CA VAL A 221 11.19 -1.98 1.50
C VAL A 221 10.29 -3.08 0.96
N SER A 222 10.70 -4.34 1.16
CA SER A 222 9.88 -5.52 0.92
C SER A 222 9.99 -6.51 2.08
N LEU A 223 9.02 -7.41 2.19
CA LEU A 223 9.07 -8.57 3.09
C LEU A 223 9.32 -9.84 2.24
N PRO A 224 10.58 -10.33 2.12
CA PRO A 224 10.91 -11.43 1.21
C PRO A 224 10.22 -12.75 1.50
N ALA A 225 9.81 -12.97 2.75
CA ALA A 225 9.11 -14.18 3.18
C ALA A 225 7.63 -14.20 2.80
N ALA A 226 7.05 -13.06 2.40
CA ALA A 226 5.66 -12.95 2.01
C ALA A 226 5.48 -13.06 0.49
N ARG A 227 4.30 -13.45 0.05
CA ARG A 227 3.91 -13.53 -1.36
C ARG A 227 4.09 -12.19 -2.07
N PHE A 228 3.61 -11.10 -1.45
CA PHE A 228 3.81 -9.73 -1.93
C PHE A 228 3.53 -8.75 -0.79
N VAL A 229 4.57 -8.24 -0.17
CA VAL A 229 4.50 -7.12 0.76
C VAL A 229 5.60 -6.15 0.37
N VAL A 230 5.22 -5.04 -0.26
CA VAL A 230 6.13 -4.03 -0.82
C VAL A 230 5.67 -2.66 -0.38
N GLY A 231 6.60 -1.84 0.10
CA GLY A 231 6.38 -0.44 0.41
C GLY A 231 7.31 0.46 -0.40
N VAL A 232 6.77 1.57 -0.90
CA VAL A 232 7.52 2.62 -1.58
C VAL A 232 7.17 3.98 -0.97
N GLN A 233 8.17 4.85 -0.83
CA GLN A 233 7.99 6.17 -0.22
C GLN A 233 7.46 7.20 -1.23
N TRP A 234 7.78 7.02 -2.51
CA TRP A 234 7.23 7.83 -3.60
C TRP A 234 5.78 7.47 -3.93
N HIS A 235 5.19 8.14 -4.92
CA HIS A 235 3.81 8.00 -5.33
C HIS A 235 3.68 7.34 -6.71
N PRO A 236 3.68 5.99 -6.81
CA PRO A 236 3.54 5.26 -8.07
C PRO A 236 2.11 5.29 -8.62
N GLU A 237 1.12 5.68 -7.82
CA GLU A 237 -0.27 5.84 -8.25
C GLU A 237 -0.47 7.07 -9.14
N TYR A 238 0.47 8.04 -9.08
CA TYR A 238 0.41 9.21 -9.96
C TYR A 238 0.81 8.83 -11.37
N LYS A 239 -0.10 9.03 -12.34
CA LYS A 239 0.10 8.66 -13.75
C LYS A 239 0.59 7.20 -13.90
N VAL A 240 -0.06 6.28 -13.19
CA VAL A 240 0.35 4.87 -13.06
C VAL A 240 0.60 4.20 -14.40
N LEU A 241 -0.20 4.49 -15.43
CA LEU A 241 -0.07 3.90 -16.77
C LEU A 241 1.09 4.49 -17.60
N GLU A 242 1.55 5.71 -17.26
CA GLU A 242 2.63 6.39 -17.99
C GLU A 242 4.02 5.97 -17.49
N ASN A 243 4.15 5.49 -16.24
CA ASN A 243 5.42 5.07 -15.65
C ASN A 243 5.58 3.54 -15.69
N PRO A 244 6.61 3.00 -16.40
CA PRO A 244 6.81 1.56 -16.54
C PRO A 244 6.97 0.81 -15.21
N LEU A 245 7.74 1.36 -14.26
CA LEU A 245 7.95 0.73 -12.95
C LEU A 245 6.66 0.73 -12.12
N SER A 246 5.92 1.85 -12.10
CA SER A 246 4.63 1.94 -11.43
C SER A 246 3.65 0.89 -11.96
N ARG A 247 3.54 0.80 -13.29
CA ARG A 247 2.68 -0.19 -13.95
C ARG A 247 3.08 -1.62 -13.61
N ALA A 248 4.38 -1.95 -13.65
CA ALA A 248 4.88 -3.28 -13.30
C ALA A 248 4.61 -3.62 -11.82
N LEU A 249 4.79 -2.66 -10.91
CA LEU A 249 4.53 -2.82 -9.48
C LEU A 249 3.05 -3.13 -9.20
N PHE A 250 2.14 -2.36 -9.78
CA PHE A 250 0.69 -2.60 -9.64
C PHE A 250 0.26 -3.92 -10.30
N ALA A 251 0.82 -4.28 -11.46
CA ALA A 251 0.54 -5.55 -12.11
C ALA A 251 0.98 -6.75 -11.26
N MET A 252 2.18 -6.70 -10.64
CA MET A 252 2.64 -7.75 -9.74
C MET A 252 1.79 -7.84 -8.47
N PHE A 253 1.37 -6.71 -7.91
CA PHE A 253 0.42 -6.67 -6.80
C PHE A 253 -0.90 -7.36 -7.17
N ALA A 254 -1.49 -7.02 -8.31
CA ALA A 254 -2.70 -7.66 -8.82
C ALA A 254 -2.52 -9.18 -8.97
N GLN A 255 -1.42 -9.61 -9.58
CA GLN A 255 -1.12 -11.03 -9.74
C GLN A 255 -1.10 -11.75 -8.39
N ALA A 256 -0.48 -11.17 -7.37
CA ALA A 256 -0.45 -11.73 -6.02
C ALA A 256 -1.84 -11.85 -5.40
N CYS A 257 -2.73 -10.85 -5.64
CA CYS A 257 -4.11 -10.86 -5.16
C CYS A 257 -4.97 -11.95 -5.82
N HIS A 258 -4.76 -12.24 -7.09
CA HIS A 258 -5.48 -13.32 -7.79
C HIS A 258 -5.16 -14.72 -7.26
N TYR A 259 -3.97 -14.92 -6.65
CA TYR A 259 -3.53 -16.20 -6.10
C TYR A 259 -3.77 -16.34 -4.59
N ALA A 260 -4.59 -15.47 -3.98
CA ALA A 260 -4.96 -15.65 -2.58
C ALA A 260 -5.67 -17.01 -2.43
N PRO A 261 -5.16 -17.95 -1.62
CA PRO A 261 -5.91 -19.17 -1.36
C PRO A 261 -7.20 -18.77 -0.68
N PHE A 262 -8.34 -19.22 -1.21
CA PHE A 262 -9.59 -19.26 -0.45
C PHE A 262 -9.22 -19.91 0.89
N ALA A 263 -9.33 -19.17 2.00
CA ALA A 263 -9.23 -19.77 3.32
C ALA A 263 -10.40 -20.72 3.47
N GLY A 264 -10.20 -21.95 2.99
CA GLY A 264 -11.18 -23.02 3.10
C GLY A 264 -11.52 -23.18 4.58
N VAL A 265 -12.79 -23.06 4.88
CA VAL A 265 -13.40 -23.52 6.14
C VAL A 265 -12.79 -24.87 6.46
N ALA A 266 -11.98 -24.96 7.53
CA ALA A 266 -11.51 -26.22 8.05
C ALA A 266 -12.76 -27.02 8.42
N VAL A 267 -13.10 -28.00 7.59
CA VAL A 267 -14.15 -28.99 7.91
C VAL A 267 -13.62 -29.75 9.11
N ALA A 268 -14.14 -29.43 10.29
CA ALA A 268 -13.89 -30.21 11.48
C ALA A 268 -14.40 -31.64 11.21
N THR A 269 -13.48 -32.55 10.92
CA THR A 269 -13.76 -33.98 10.92
C THR A 269 -14.13 -34.36 12.35
N ARG A 270 -15.44 -34.54 12.61
CA ARG A 270 -15.90 -35.24 13.80
C ARG A 270 -15.36 -36.66 13.70
N ALA A 271 -14.40 -36.97 14.58
CA ALA A 271 -14.05 -38.36 14.85
C ALA A 271 -15.26 -39.03 15.52
N ALA A 272 -15.65 -40.18 14.97
CA ALA A 272 -16.65 -41.07 15.50
C ALA A 272 -16.11 -41.82 16.74
#